data_51dd82d48b50e2b5b9578c3bc56c9b95
#
_entry.id   51dd82d48b50e2b5b9578c3bc56c9b95
#
_cell.length_a   1.000
_cell.length_b   1.000
_cell.length_c   1.000
_cell.angle_alpha   90.00
_cell.angle_beta   90.00
_cell.angle_gamma   90.00
#
_symmetry.space_group_name_H-M   'P 1'
#
loop_
_entity.id
_entity.type
_entity.pdbx_description
1 polymer ?
#
loop_
_entity_poly.entity_id
_entity_poly.type
_entity_poly.pdbx_seq_one_letter_code
_entity_poly.pdbx_strand_id
1 'polypeptide(L)' 'MAQSATDEKKLQNETVTKLRTLSHDLSNYIETIMQASYLLAQSKMDDNAKKWLEMVDKASQDAARVNREIREILRGQS' A
#
# COMPACT_ATOMS: atom_id res chain seq x y z
N MET A 1 -4.62 -10.12 -36.68
CA MET A 1 -4.68 -11.21 -35.68
C MET A 1 -3.42 -11.28 -34.81
N ALA A 2 -2.24 -11.25 -35.39
CA ALA A 2 -1.00 -11.18 -34.61
C ALA A 2 -0.93 -9.89 -33.80
N GLN A 3 -1.52 -8.79 -34.28
CA GLN A 3 -1.54 -7.52 -33.57
C GLN A 3 -2.37 -7.55 -32.28
N SER A 4 -3.47 -8.31 -32.27
CA SER A 4 -4.31 -8.41 -31.07
C SER A 4 -3.55 -8.98 -29.87
N ALA A 5 -2.79 -10.04 -30.08
CA ALA A 5 -2.01 -10.66 -29.02
C ALA A 5 -0.91 -9.73 -28.50
N THR A 6 -0.26 -8.99 -29.42
CA THR A 6 0.76 -8.01 -29.05
C THR A 6 0.17 -6.86 -28.25
N ASP A 7 -1.00 -6.37 -28.68
CA ASP A 7 -1.69 -5.27 -28.00
C ASP A 7 -2.15 -5.67 -26.62
N GLU A 8 -2.69 -6.89 -26.45
CA GLU A 8 -3.10 -7.41 -25.16
C GLU A 8 -1.91 -7.51 -24.21
N LYS A 9 -0.78 -8.01 -24.70
CA LYS A 9 0.43 -8.13 -23.89
C LYS A 9 0.96 -6.76 -23.47
N LYS A 10 0.91 -5.79 -24.36
CA LYS A 10 1.31 -4.42 -24.06
C LYS A 10 0.42 -3.81 -23.00
N LEU A 11 -0.92 -3.98 -23.11
CA LEU A 11 -1.87 -3.49 -22.11
C LEU A 11 -1.63 -4.14 -20.75
N GLN A 12 -1.36 -5.45 -20.72
CA GLN A 12 -1.04 -6.14 -19.47
C GLN A 12 0.22 -5.58 -18.82
N ASN A 13 1.27 -5.33 -19.62
CA ASN A 13 2.50 -4.77 -19.11
C ASN A 13 2.32 -3.35 -18.58
N GLU A 14 1.54 -2.53 -19.26
CA GLU A 14 1.22 -1.18 -18.83
C GLU A 14 0.42 -1.19 -17.53
N THR A 15 -0.55 -2.11 -17.44
CA THR A 15 -1.36 -2.27 -16.22
C THR A 15 -0.50 -2.70 -15.05
N VAL A 16 0.38 -3.68 -15.23
CA VAL A 16 1.28 -4.15 -14.19
C VAL A 16 2.20 -3.02 -13.72
N THR A 17 2.78 -2.28 -14.66
CA THR A 17 3.65 -1.15 -14.33
C THR A 17 2.90 -0.09 -13.53
N LYS A 18 1.67 0.24 -13.95
CA LYS A 18 0.85 1.21 -13.24
C LYS A 18 0.50 0.74 -11.83
N LEU A 19 0.16 -0.53 -11.67
CA LEU A 19 -0.14 -1.11 -10.36
C LEU A 19 1.08 -1.10 -9.44
N ARG A 20 2.28 -1.33 -9.98
CA ARG A 20 3.51 -1.23 -9.20
C ARG A 20 3.73 0.19 -8.69
N THR A 21 3.52 1.17 -9.55
CA THR A 21 3.64 2.58 -9.16
C THR A 21 2.64 2.93 -8.06
N LEU A 22 1.39 2.53 -8.23
CA LEU A 22 0.35 2.79 -7.24
C LEU A 22 0.63 2.09 -5.91
N SER A 23 1.12 0.84 -5.97
CA SER A 23 1.49 0.10 -4.77
C SER A 23 2.66 0.76 -4.04
N HIS A 24 3.64 1.27 -4.78
CA HIS A 24 4.77 2.01 -4.22
C HIS A 24 4.29 3.29 -3.55
N ASP A 25 3.42 4.04 -4.21
CA ASP A 25 2.86 5.27 -3.65
C ASP A 25 2.06 4.97 -2.38
N LEU A 26 1.27 3.90 -2.41
CA LEU A 26 0.50 3.48 -1.25
C LEU A 26 1.41 3.13 -0.07
N SER A 27 2.53 2.45 -0.32
CA SER A 27 3.54 2.17 0.71
C SER A 27 4.03 3.43 1.38
N ASN A 28 4.31 4.48 0.59
CA ASN A 28 4.79 5.75 1.11
C ASN A 28 3.74 6.43 1.99
N TYR A 29 2.47 6.38 1.58
CA TYR A 29 1.40 6.96 2.39
C TYR A 29 1.19 6.21 3.70
N ILE A 30 1.25 4.88 3.66
CA ILE A 30 1.14 4.04 4.85
C ILE A 30 2.28 4.34 5.82
N GLU A 31 3.51 4.46 5.31
CA GLU A 31 4.67 4.79 6.14
C GLU A 31 4.50 6.16 6.82
N THR A 32 3.95 7.12 6.09
CA THR A 32 3.69 8.45 6.66
C THR A 32 2.66 8.37 7.79
N ILE A 33 1.60 7.59 7.60
CA ILE A 33 0.59 7.38 8.65
C ILE A 33 1.22 6.71 9.87
N MET A 34 2.05 5.70 9.67
CA MET A 34 2.72 5.00 10.76
C MET A 34 3.68 5.92 11.52
N GLN A 35 4.40 6.78 10.81
CA GLN A 35 5.26 7.78 11.42
C GLN A 35 4.47 8.77 12.26
N ALA A 36 3.38 9.28 11.72
CA ALA A 36 2.51 10.21 12.44
C ALA A 36 1.93 9.56 13.68
N SER A 37 1.50 8.31 13.58
CA SER A 37 0.99 7.53 14.71
C SER A 37 2.05 7.36 15.79
N TYR A 38 3.28 7.07 15.40
CA TYR A 38 4.40 6.93 16.32
C TYR A 38 4.65 8.23 17.09
N LEU A 39 4.67 9.35 16.39
CA LEU A 39 4.89 10.65 16.98
C LEU A 39 3.74 11.04 17.93
N LEU A 40 2.51 10.76 17.52
CA LEU A 40 1.35 11.02 18.37
C LEU A 40 1.38 10.20 19.65
N ALA A 41 1.86 8.95 19.57
CA ALA A 41 1.95 8.07 20.72
C ALA A 41 2.91 8.60 21.80
N GLN A 42 3.83 9.48 21.42
CA GLN A 42 4.78 10.10 22.34
C GLN A 42 4.23 11.35 23.02
N SER A 43 3.09 11.87 22.55
CA SER A 43 2.48 13.04 23.14
C SER A 43 1.49 12.64 24.23
N LYS A 44 1.10 13.62 25.07
CA LYS A 44 0.09 13.38 26.08
C LYS A 44 -1.26 13.21 25.43
N MET A 45 -1.90 12.07 25.69
CA MET A 45 -3.21 11.75 25.12
C MET A 45 -4.10 11.17 26.20
N ASP A 46 -5.39 11.48 26.13
CA ASP A 46 -6.35 10.82 27.00
C ASP A 46 -6.61 9.38 26.53
N ASP A 47 -7.37 8.62 27.30
CA ASP A 47 -7.59 7.19 27.02
C ASP A 47 -8.34 6.97 25.71
N ASN A 48 -9.29 7.85 25.36
CA ASN A 48 -10.01 7.74 24.12
C ASN A 48 -9.09 7.97 22.92
N ALA A 49 -8.25 8.99 22.98
CA ALA A 49 -7.30 9.29 21.92
C ALA A 49 -6.32 8.15 21.73
N LYS A 50 -5.87 7.51 22.81
CA LYS A 50 -5.00 6.33 22.74
C LYS A 50 -5.67 5.17 22.04
N LYS A 51 -6.94 4.93 22.32
CA LYS A 51 -7.72 3.87 21.64
C LYS A 51 -7.83 4.13 20.15
N TRP A 52 -8.11 5.37 19.76
CA TRP A 52 -8.21 5.73 18.35
C TRP A 52 -6.86 5.58 17.65
N LEU A 53 -5.79 5.95 18.33
CA LEU A 53 -4.44 5.79 17.78
C LEU A 53 -4.10 4.31 17.57
N GLU A 54 -4.47 3.44 18.51
CA GLU A 54 -4.28 2.00 18.37
C GLU A 54 -5.03 1.46 17.15
N MET A 55 -6.24 1.96 16.90
CA MET A 55 -7.02 1.56 15.74
C MET A 55 -6.34 2.01 14.44
N VAL A 56 -5.84 3.23 14.40
CA VAL A 56 -5.11 3.75 13.23
C VAL A 56 -3.85 2.93 12.98
N ASP A 57 -3.10 2.65 14.04
CA ASP A 57 -1.88 1.88 13.94
C ASP A 57 -2.14 0.47 13.40
N LYS A 58 -3.13 -0.20 13.95
CA LYS A 58 -3.52 -1.54 13.48
C LYS A 58 -3.96 -1.52 12.03
N ALA A 59 -4.79 -0.56 11.65
CA ALA A 59 -5.26 -0.43 10.29
C ALA A 59 -4.10 -0.19 9.32
N SER A 60 -3.13 0.62 9.74
CA SER A 60 -1.94 0.89 8.93
C SER A 60 -1.09 -0.36 8.74
N GLN A 61 -0.91 -1.15 9.78
CA GLN A 61 -0.17 -2.41 9.69
C GLN A 61 -0.88 -3.41 8.79
N ASP A 62 -2.20 -3.52 8.91
CA ASP A 62 -2.99 -4.39 8.04
C ASP A 62 -2.91 -3.94 6.58
N ALA A 63 -2.99 -2.65 6.34
CA ALA A 63 -2.86 -2.08 4.99
C ALA A 63 -1.47 -2.36 4.41
N ALA A 64 -0.42 -2.24 5.21
CA ALA A 64 0.94 -2.54 4.78
C ALA A 64 1.08 -4.01 4.39
N ARG A 65 0.48 -4.91 5.15
CA ARG A 65 0.51 -6.34 4.86
C ARG A 65 -0.19 -6.63 3.53
N VAL A 66 -1.40 -6.10 3.35
CA VAL A 66 -2.17 -6.29 2.11
C VAL A 66 -1.40 -5.73 0.92
N ASN A 67 -0.79 -4.57 1.08
CA ASN A 67 0.00 -3.96 0.01
C ASN A 67 1.21 -4.83 -0.36
N ARG A 68 1.85 -5.47 0.61
CA ARG A 68 2.94 -6.42 0.32
C ARG A 68 2.44 -7.62 -0.47
N GLU A 69 1.27 -8.13 -0.15
CA GLU A 69 0.66 -9.23 -0.90
C GLU A 69 0.42 -8.83 -2.36
N ILE A 70 -0.08 -7.61 -2.58
CA ILE A 70 -0.25 -7.08 -3.93
C ILE A 70 1.08 -7.03 -4.67
N ARG A 71 2.13 -6.55 -4.01
CA ARG A 71 3.47 -6.44 -4.61
C ARG A 71 4.05 -7.80 -4.95
N GLU A 72 3.79 -8.81 -4.13
CA GLU A 72 4.23 -10.18 -4.41
C GLU A 72 3.54 -10.74 -5.65
N ILE A 73 2.23 -10.49 -5.79
CA ILE A 73 1.48 -10.90 -6.97
C ILE A 73 2.05 -10.20 -8.21
N LEU A 74 2.29 -8.89 -8.13
CA LEU A 74 2.85 -8.13 -9.23
C LEU A 74 4.24 -8.61 -9.61
N ARG A 75 5.05 -9.01 -8.63
CA ARG A 75 6.38 -9.54 -8.88
C ARG A 75 6.33 -10.83 -9.68
N GLY A 76 5.32 -11.65 -9.44
CA GLY A 76 5.09 -12.87 -10.19
C GLY A 76 4.67 -12.63 -11.65
N GLN A 77 4.23 -11.41 -11.97
CA GLN A 77 3.82 -11.04 -13.33
C GLN A 77 4.97 -10.51 -14.19
N SER A 78 6.14 -10.37 -13.62
CA SER A 78 7.30 -9.83 -14.38
C SER A 78 7.93 -10.88 -15.27
#